data_030a691018b02fa5fd47e9b68dc808ca
#
_entry.id   030a691018b02fa5fd47e9b68dc808ca
#
_cell.length_a   1.000
_cell.length_b   1.000
_cell.length_c   1.000
_cell.angle_alpha   90.00
_cell.angle_beta   90.00
_cell.angle_gamma   90.00
#
_symmetry.space_group_name_H-M   'P 1'
#
loop_
_entity.id
_entity.type
_entity.pdbx_description
1 polymer ?
#
loop_
_entity_poly.entity_id
_entity_poly.type
_entity_poly.pdbx_seq_one_letter_code
_entity_poly.pdbx_strand_id
1 'polypeptide(L)'
;MNRLVVIIATLFVPTTYSATGDSWCYHDPSCDDTTWSTIASEHCNGSRQSPINIVSASAVGDETLTAFTFTKYGDNSTMNKIKNTGKTVKVELTSGVQVTGGALSEVYDSLQFHLHWGNGTSVPGSEHTVDGTRYPMELHIVNAKSSHNGNTTTAVTDSTGLAALGFFIEAMPGNATGSPPAWNTLTSYLANITLKDEYINITHAISLDELLEGVDRTKYYRYLGSLTTPNCNEAVVWTVFKDPIKVSQDLIDLFSTTLHIDHNSTSALMTNVFRNIQPGNDWVVTTQGRPASGASTMCSSLGLMALAWMLLRV
;
A
#
# COMPACT_ATOMS: atom_id res chain seq x y z
N MET A 1 -62.22 -51.81 -7.18
CA MET A 1 -61.09 -51.55 -6.24
C MET A 1 -60.08 -50.64 -6.96
N ASN A 2 -60.24 -49.34 -6.77
CA ASN A 2 -59.33 -48.35 -7.36
C ASN A 2 -58.18 -48.07 -6.34
N ARG A 3 -56.96 -48.39 -6.73
CA ARG A 3 -55.78 -48.01 -5.93
C ARG A 3 -55.36 -46.58 -6.27
N LEU A 4 -55.45 -45.70 -5.28
CA LEU A 4 -54.95 -44.32 -5.34
C LEU A 4 -53.43 -44.38 -5.17
N VAL A 5 -52.68 -43.99 -6.19
CA VAL A 5 -51.20 -43.80 -6.14
C VAL A 5 -50.96 -42.33 -5.74
N VAL A 6 -50.48 -42.13 -4.50
CA VAL A 6 -50.03 -40.81 -4.02
C VAL A 6 -48.58 -40.63 -4.43
N ILE A 7 -48.33 -39.72 -5.37
CA ILE A 7 -46.98 -39.28 -5.74
C ILE A 7 -46.59 -38.14 -4.79
N ILE A 8 -45.68 -38.44 -3.85
CA ILE A 8 -45.05 -37.37 -3.01
C ILE A 8 -43.94 -36.71 -3.85
N ALA A 9 -44.23 -35.52 -4.36
CA ALA A 9 -43.22 -34.68 -4.98
C ALA A 9 -42.37 -34.05 -3.87
N THR A 10 -41.14 -34.49 -3.65
CA THR A 10 -40.17 -33.81 -2.81
C THR A 10 -39.69 -32.54 -3.55
N LEU A 11 -40.18 -31.38 -3.10
CA LEU A 11 -39.66 -30.10 -3.51
C LEU A 11 -38.22 -29.95 -2.97
N PHE A 12 -37.23 -30.11 -3.86
CA PHE A 12 -35.89 -29.62 -3.62
C PHE A 12 -35.96 -28.08 -3.63
N VAL A 13 -35.98 -27.43 -2.47
CA VAL A 13 -35.70 -26.01 -2.34
C VAL A 13 -34.18 -25.88 -2.46
N PRO A 14 -33.67 -25.23 -3.51
CA PRO A 14 -32.25 -24.90 -3.53
C PRO A 14 -32.01 -23.90 -2.39
N THR A 15 -31.27 -24.28 -1.38
CA THR A 15 -30.71 -23.33 -0.41
C THR A 15 -29.76 -22.42 -1.19
N THR A 16 -30.27 -21.26 -1.60
CA THR A 16 -29.40 -20.17 -1.99
C THR A 16 -28.62 -19.76 -0.76
N TYR A 17 -27.37 -20.17 -0.70
CA TYR A 17 -26.39 -19.58 0.21
C TYR A 17 -26.30 -18.11 -0.17
N SER A 18 -27.06 -17.25 0.49
CA SER A 18 -26.82 -15.82 0.50
C SER A 18 -25.49 -15.64 1.21
N ALA A 19 -24.46 -15.26 0.47
CA ALA A 19 -23.21 -14.84 1.06
C ALA A 19 -23.47 -13.57 1.87
N THR A 20 -23.85 -13.74 3.13
CA THR A 20 -24.05 -12.67 4.08
C THR A 20 -22.70 -12.33 4.70
N GLY A 21 -22.22 -11.13 4.39
CA GLY A 21 -21.11 -10.52 5.12
C GLY A 21 -19.74 -10.88 4.61
N ASP A 22 -18.79 -10.04 4.91
CA ASP A 22 -17.37 -10.12 4.56
C ASP A 22 -16.80 -11.54 4.75
N SER A 23 -16.61 -12.26 3.66
CA SER A 23 -16.14 -13.65 3.68
C SER A 23 -14.65 -13.78 4.06
N TRP A 24 -13.94 -12.69 4.28
CA TRP A 24 -12.52 -12.69 4.60
C TRP A 24 -12.19 -11.82 5.81
N CYS A 25 -11.09 -12.09 6.49
CA CYS A 25 -10.60 -11.39 7.67
C CYS A 25 -9.08 -11.42 7.75
N TYR A 26 -8.48 -10.89 8.84
CA TYR A 26 -7.06 -10.99 9.14
C TYR A 26 -6.74 -11.87 10.36
N HIS A 27 -7.71 -12.16 11.20
CA HIS A 27 -7.47 -12.65 12.58
C HIS A 27 -8.11 -14.00 12.89
N ASP A 28 -8.88 -14.58 11.99
CA ASP A 28 -9.48 -15.90 12.17
C ASP A 28 -8.92 -16.86 11.09
N PRO A 29 -8.31 -18.00 11.49
CA PRO A 29 -7.74 -18.96 10.54
C PRO A 29 -8.70 -19.51 9.49
N SER A 30 -10.02 -19.34 9.68
CA SER A 30 -11.01 -19.77 8.70
C SER A 30 -11.23 -18.76 7.57
N CYS A 31 -10.76 -17.51 7.72
CA CYS A 31 -10.95 -16.41 6.77
C CYS A 31 -9.74 -15.46 6.61
N ASP A 32 -8.60 -15.78 7.24
CA ASP A 32 -7.38 -15.01 7.14
C ASP A 32 -6.67 -15.18 5.78
N ASP A 33 -5.57 -14.50 5.58
CA ASP A 33 -4.85 -14.44 4.31
C ASP A 33 -4.29 -15.78 3.85
N THR A 34 -4.17 -16.77 4.73
CA THR A 34 -3.79 -18.15 4.36
C THR A 34 -4.90 -18.88 3.59
N THR A 35 -6.14 -18.42 3.73
CA THR A 35 -7.32 -18.99 3.08
C THR A 35 -7.77 -18.24 1.84
N TRP A 36 -7.27 -17.02 1.60
CA TRP A 36 -7.76 -16.17 0.51
C TRP A 36 -7.59 -16.78 -0.87
N SER A 37 -6.56 -17.59 -1.07
CA SER A 37 -6.38 -18.38 -2.30
C SER A 37 -7.52 -19.39 -2.54
N THR A 38 -8.27 -19.75 -1.53
CA THR A 38 -9.43 -20.65 -1.61
C THR A 38 -10.75 -19.88 -1.68
N ILE A 39 -10.94 -18.88 -0.80
CA ILE A 39 -12.21 -18.15 -0.69
C ILE A 39 -12.38 -17.08 -1.78
N ALA A 40 -11.28 -16.64 -2.40
CA ALA A 40 -11.22 -15.68 -3.51
C ALA A 40 -10.24 -16.17 -4.58
N SER A 41 -10.43 -17.40 -5.04
CA SER A 41 -9.48 -18.16 -5.85
C SER A 41 -9.21 -17.57 -7.25
N GLU A 42 -10.07 -16.70 -7.76
CA GLU A 42 -9.97 -16.17 -9.11
C GLU A 42 -8.63 -15.44 -9.35
N HIS A 43 -8.16 -14.68 -8.36
CA HIS A 43 -6.93 -13.88 -8.52
C HIS A 43 -5.92 -14.07 -7.38
N CYS A 44 -6.33 -14.52 -6.17
CA CYS A 44 -5.42 -14.63 -5.03
C CYS A 44 -4.38 -15.74 -5.14
N ASN A 45 -4.41 -16.53 -6.23
CA ASN A 45 -3.40 -17.53 -6.60
C ASN A 45 -2.50 -17.08 -7.76
N GLY A 46 -2.51 -15.80 -8.11
CA GLY A 46 -1.71 -15.27 -9.21
C GLY A 46 -0.20 -15.29 -8.94
N SER A 47 0.59 -14.96 -9.96
CA SER A 47 2.06 -14.99 -9.89
C SER A 47 2.67 -13.63 -9.52
N ARG A 48 1.88 -12.55 -9.50
CA ARG A 48 2.32 -11.19 -9.17
C ARG A 48 1.61 -10.64 -7.92
N GLN A 49 1.45 -11.46 -6.90
CA GLN A 49 0.75 -11.09 -5.68
C GLN A 49 1.53 -10.11 -4.82
N SER A 50 0.82 -9.26 -4.08
CA SER A 50 1.34 -8.30 -3.10
C SER A 50 0.81 -8.61 -1.70
N PRO A 51 1.54 -8.22 -0.61
CA PRO A 51 2.82 -7.48 -0.59
C PRO A 51 4.03 -8.38 -0.83
N ILE A 52 5.22 -7.75 -0.99
CA ILE A 52 6.49 -8.45 -1.18
C ILE A 52 7.57 -7.99 -0.19
N ASN A 53 8.59 -8.82 -0.01
CA ASN A 53 9.85 -8.36 0.58
C ASN A 53 10.70 -7.73 -0.52
N ILE A 54 11.00 -6.45 -0.39
CA ILE A 54 11.89 -5.73 -1.31
C ILE A 54 13.33 -5.97 -0.88
N VAL A 55 14.09 -6.69 -1.71
CA VAL A 55 15.53 -6.86 -1.51
C VAL A 55 16.23 -5.68 -2.16
N SER A 56 16.66 -4.71 -1.37
CA SER A 56 17.15 -3.41 -1.86
C SER A 56 18.36 -3.54 -2.77
N ALA A 57 19.26 -4.48 -2.46
CA ALA A 57 20.46 -4.75 -3.26
C ALA A 57 20.15 -5.38 -4.64
N SER A 58 18.97 -5.97 -4.81
CA SER A 58 18.52 -6.60 -6.06
C SER A 58 17.67 -5.67 -6.93
N ALA A 59 17.32 -4.49 -6.42
CA ALA A 59 16.51 -3.53 -7.17
C ALA A 59 17.30 -2.99 -8.38
N VAL A 60 16.69 -3.09 -9.55
CA VAL A 60 17.32 -2.68 -10.82
C VAL A 60 17.12 -1.18 -11.03
N GLY A 61 18.20 -0.48 -11.41
CA GLY A 61 18.13 0.94 -11.76
C GLY A 61 17.31 1.16 -13.03
N ASP A 62 16.36 2.09 -12.98
CA ASP A 62 15.49 2.47 -14.09
C ASP A 62 15.47 4.00 -14.20
N GLU A 63 16.07 4.55 -15.25
CA GLU A 63 16.16 5.98 -15.51
C GLU A 63 14.81 6.62 -15.88
N THR A 64 13.81 5.81 -16.23
CA THR A 64 12.45 6.29 -16.54
C THR A 64 11.66 6.63 -15.27
N LEU A 65 12.11 6.15 -14.10
CA LEU A 65 11.49 6.44 -12.80
C LEU A 65 11.81 7.88 -12.37
N THR A 66 11.14 8.83 -12.96
CA THR A 66 11.28 10.26 -12.69
C THR A 66 10.47 10.70 -11.46
N ALA A 67 10.54 11.98 -11.10
CA ALA A 67 9.70 12.55 -10.05
C ALA A 67 8.21 12.44 -10.39
N PHE A 68 7.41 12.32 -9.34
CA PHE A 68 5.95 12.45 -9.44
C PHE A 68 5.51 13.91 -9.40
N THR A 69 4.35 14.18 -9.99
CA THR A 69 3.57 15.40 -9.76
C THR A 69 2.32 15.03 -8.97
N PHE A 70 2.17 15.66 -7.81
CA PHE A 70 1.06 15.46 -6.88
C PHE A 70 0.11 16.67 -6.98
N THR A 71 -1.08 16.47 -7.52
CA THR A 71 -2.08 17.53 -7.68
C THR A 71 -2.99 17.55 -6.45
N LYS A 72 -3.15 18.72 -5.82
CA LYS A 72 -3.96 18.96 -4.61
C LYS A 72 -3.54 18.18 -3.36
N TYR A 73 -2.36 17.63 -3.29
CA TYR A 73 -1.89 16.94 -2.08
C TYR A 73 -1.66 17.93 -0.91
N GLY A 74 -1.34 19.19 -1.18
CA GLY A 74 -1.23 20.24 -0.18
C GLY A 74 -2.56 20.97 0.14
N ASP A 75 -3.68 20.59 -0.48
CA ASP A 75 -4.98 21.20 -0.24
C ASP A 75 -5.67 20.54 0.96
N ASN A 76 -5.93 21.35 1.99
CA ASN A 76 -6.52 20.91 3.27
C ASN A 76 -8.01 20.53 3.19
N SER A 77 -8.64 20.63 2.04
CA SER A 77 -10.06 20.29 1.81
C SER A 77 -10.24 18.96 1.05
N THR A 78 -9.16 18.24 0.80
CA THR A 78 -9.22 17.02 -0.04
C THR A 78 -9.62 15.75 0.70
N MET A 79 -9.53 15.72 2.01
CA MET A 79 -9.98 14.60 2.83
C MET A 79 -11.45 14.79 3.20
N ASN A 80 -12.30 13.87 2.75
CA ASN A 80 -13.74 14.00 2.90
C ASN A 80 -14.24 13.29 4.16
N LYS A 81 -14.00 11.99 4.25
CA LYS A 81 -14.59 11.12 5.27
C LYS A 81 -13.58 10.10 5.75
N ILE A 82 -13.54 9.88 7.07
CA ILE A 82 -12.77 8.79 7.71
C ILE A 82 -13.75 7.73 8.21
N LYS A 83 -13.43 6.46 7.98
CA LYS A 83 -14.26 5.30 8.31
C LYS A 83 -13.45 4.17 8.91
N ASN A 84 -13.99 3.53 9.95
CA ASN A 84 -13.58 2.20 10.40
C ASN A 84 -14.31 1.16 9.54
N THR A 85 -13.58 0.35 8.78
CA THR A 85 -14.17 -0.68 7.92
C THR A 85 -14.27 -2.06 8.60
N GLY A 86 -13.84 -2.18 9.85
CA GLY A 86 -13.64 -3.47 10.54
C GLY A 86 -12.38 -4.22 10.12
N LYS A 87 -11.61 -3.66 9.15
CA LYS A 87 -10.38 -4.23 8.59
C LYS A 87 -9.26 -3.21 8.43
N THR A 88 -9.60 -1.93 8.41
CA THR A 88 -8.68 -0.79 8.34
C THR A 88 -9.42 0.51 8.67
N VAL A 89 -8.66 1.57 8.88
CA VAL A 89 -9.12 2.95 8.80
C VAL A 89 -8.92 3.44 7.36
N LYS A 90 -10.01 3.86 6.73
CA LYS A 90 -10.02 4.39 5.37
C LYS A 90 -10.43 5.85 5.36
N VAL A 91 -9.70 6.68 4.61
CA VAL A 91 -10.04 8.08 4.34
C VAL A 91 -10.35 8.25 2.86
N GLU A 92 -11.55 8.72 2.55
CA GLU A 92 -11.99 9.02 1.19
C GLU A 92 -11.52 10.41 0.78
N LEU A 93 -11.03 10.53 -0.45
CA LEU A 93 -10.54 11.80 -1.01
C LEU A 93 -11.59 12.43 -1.94
N THR A 94 -11.55 13.75 -2.05
CA THR A 94 -12.41 14.48 -2.97
C THR A 94 -11.89 14.35 -4.41
N SER A 95 -12.73 14.64 -5.38
CA SER A 95 -12.34 14.60 -6.80
C SER A 95 -11.26 15.62 -7.14
N GLY A 96 -10.43 15.26 -8.12
CA GLY A 96 -9.36 16.11 -8.65
C GLY A 96 -8.06 16.07 -7.84
N VAL A 97 -7.96 15.20 -6.82
CA VAL A 97 -6.69 14.79 -6.24
C VAL A 97 -6.07 13.79 -7.20
N GLN A 98 -4.84 14.02 -7.67
CA GLN A 98 -4.26 13.22 -8.76
C GLN A 98 -2.76 13.03 -8.58
N VAL A 99 -2.25 11.96 -9.20
CA VAL A 99 -0.81 11.71 -9.33
C VAL A 99 -0.47 11.41 -10.78
N THR A 100 0.67 11.94 -11.25
CA THR A 100 1.25 11.67 -12.56
C THR A 100 2.76 11.68 -12.50
N GLY A 101 3.45 11.28 -13.57
CA GLY A 101 4.92 11.14 -13.57
C GLY A 101 5.36 9.80 -12.97
N GLY A 102 6.61 9.69 -12.57
CA GLY A 102 7.15 8.46 -12.00
C GLY A 102 6.98 7.23 -12.91
N ALA A 103 7.04 7.42 -14.23
CA ALA A 103 6.76 6.39 -15.25
C ALA A 103 5.36 5.76 -15.16
N LEU A 104 4.37 6.46 -14.57
CA LEU A 104 2.97 6.09 -14.73
C LEU A 104 2.53 6.37 -16.17
N SER A 105 1.67 5.50 -16.72
CA SER A 105 1.27 5.54 -18.15
C SER A 105 0.35 6.72 -18.49
N GLU A 106 -0.36 7.26 -17.50
CA GLU A 106 -1.25 8.42 -17.63
C GLU A 106 -1.45 9.11 -16.27
N VAL A 107 -2.42 10.00 -16.16
CA VAL A 107 -2.89 10.57 -14.89
C VAL A 107 -3.70 9.52 -14.13
N TYR A 108 -3.50 9.44 -12.81
CA TYR A 108 -4.29 8.60 -11.92
C TYR A 108 -5.01 9.46 -10.90
N ASP A 109 -6.32 9.24 -10.72
CA ASP A 109 -7.14 9.89 -9.72
C ASP A 109 -6.97 9.22 -8.37
N SER A 110 -6.59 9.99 -7.35
CA SER A 110 -6.44 9.49 -5.98
C SER A 110 -7.81 9.36 -5.33
N LEU A 111 -8.20 8.13 -4.97
CA LEU A 111 -9.55 7.81 -4.50
C LEU A 111 -9.67 7.83 -2.99
N GLN A 112 -8.70 7.26 -2.31
CA GLN A 112 -8.67 7.07 -0.87
C GLN A 112 -7.26 6.72 -0.40
N PHE A 113 -7.04 6.84 0.91
CA PHE A 113 -5.94 6.14 1.56
C PHE A 113 -6.43 5.30 2.74
N HIS A 114 -5.66 4.29 3.09
CA HIS A 114 -5.93 3.43 4.23
C HIS A 114 -4.62 2.96 4.87
N LEU A 115 -4.72 2.34 6.04
CA LEU A 115 -3.57 1.99 6.84
C LEU A 115 -3.56 0.50 7.18
N HIS A 116 -2.35 -0.04 7.32
CA HIS A 116 -2.07 -1.37 7.83
C HIS A 116 -1.17 -1.24 9.06
N TRP A 117 -1.44 -2.03 10.11
CA TRP A 117 -0.69 -2.01 11.37
C TRP A 117 -0.72 -3.36 12.06
N GLY A 118 0.20 -3.53 13.02
CA GLY A 118 0.32 -4.71 13.84
C GLY A 118 -0.40 -4.57 15.17
N ASN A 119 0.37 -4.51 16.27
CA ASN A 119 -0.18 -4.23 17.59
C ASN A 119 0.67 -3.16 18.28
N GLY A 120 0.34 -1.92 18.00
CA GLY A 120 1.12 -0.76 18.37
C GLY A 120 2.55 -0.82 17.79
N THR A 121 3.49 -0.19 18.47
CA THR A 121 4.91 -0.23 18.08
C THR A 121 5.60 -1.53 18.48
N SER A 122 5.00 -2.36 19.35
CA SER A 122 5.58 -3.62 19.83
C SER A 122 5.52 -4.76 18.82
N VAL A 123 4.50 -4.77 17.94
CA VAL A 123 4.33 -5.75 16.88
C VAL A 123 4.17 -5.02 15.55
N PRO A 124 5.20 -5.05 14.69
CA PRO A 124 5.16 -4.34 13.41
C PRO A 124 4.13 -4.94 12.45
N GLY A 125 3.52 -4.09 11.62
CA GLY A 125 2.40 -4.47 10.77
C GLY A 125 2.35 -3.80 9.40
N SER A 126 3.49 -3.33 8.86
CA SER A 126 3.53 -2.95 7.45
C SER A 126 3.28 -4.18 6.57
N GLU A 127 2.67 -4.00 5.42
CA GLU A 127 2.45 -5.09 4.47
C GLU A 127 3.74 -5.44 3.75
N HIS A 128 4.40 -4.45 3.13
CA HIS A 128 5.74 -4.64 2.55
C HIS A 128 6.82 -4.72 3.64
N THR A 129 7.93 -5.35 3.26
CA THR A 129 9.18 -5.31 4.03
C THR A 129 10.32 -4.89 3.12
N VAL A 130 11.37 -4.30 3.69
CA VAL A 130 12.62 -3.99 3.00
C VAL A 130 13.74 -4.73 3.69
N ASP A 131 14.45 -5.57 2.95
CA ASP A 131 15.54 -6.41 3.46
C ASP A 131 15.12 -7.23 4.70
N GLY A 132 13.87 -7.71 4.71
CA GLY A 132 13.26 -8.45 5.80
C GLY A 132 12.75 -7.60 6.96
N THR A 133 12.98 -6.30 6.97
CA THR A 133 12.50 -5.39 8.02
C THR A 133 11.04 -5.00 7.79
N ARG A 134 10.19 -5.28 8.78
CA ARG A 134 8.79 -4.83 8.81
C ARG A 134 8.69 -3.59 9.69
N TYR A 135 7.96 -2.57 9.22
CA TYR A 135 7.70 -1.33 9.95
C TYR A 135 6.44 -1.42 10.82
N PRO A 136 6.27 -0.56 11.84
CA PRO A 136 5.06 -0.54 12.68
C PRO A 136 3.78 -0.44 11.89
N MET A 137 3.73 0.42 10.86
CA MET A 137 2.54 0.63 10.01
C MET A 137 2.95 0.92 8.57
N GLU A 138 1.95 0.84 7.67
CA GLU A 138 2.07 1.26 6.29
C GLU A 138 0.80 1.99 5.84
N LEU A 139 0.95 3.09 5.13
CA LEU A 139 -0.12 3.87 4.53
C LEU A 139 -0.14 3.63 3.03
N HIS A 140 -1.31 3.31 2.48
CA HIS A 140 -1.52 3.13 1.04
C HIS A 140 -2.45 4.21 0.49
N ILE A 141 -1.98 4.99 -0.49
CA ILE A 141 -2.85 5.86 -1.30
C ILE A 141 -3.20 5.10 -2.57
N VAL A 142 -4.48 4.83 -2.76
CA VAL A 142 -4.99 4.09 -3.92
C VAL A 142 -5.47 5.06 -4.99
N ASN A 143 -4.92 4.88 -6.18
CA ASN A 143 -5.23 5.71 -7.34
C ASN A 143 -5.71 4.82 -8.49
N ALA A 144 -6.67 5.31 -9.28
CA ALA A 144 -7.15 4.65 -10.50
C ALA A 144 -6.83 5.49 -11.73
N LYS A 145 -6.49 4.84 -12.85
CA LYS A 145 -6.32 5.54 -14.13
C LYS A 145 -7.52 6.44 -14.41
N SER A 146 -7.27 7.69 -14.76
CA SER A 146 -8.32 8.67 -15.07
C SER A 146 -9.18 8.24 -16.26
N SER A 147 -8.63 7.44 -17.19
CA SER A 147 -9.37 6.86 -18.32
C SER A 147 -10.49 5.91 -17.91
N HIS A 148 -10.45 5.36 -16.68
CA HIS A 148 -11.55 4.55 -16.13
C HIS A 148 -12.66 5.38 -15.47
N ASN A 149 -12.54 6.72 -15.43
CA ASN A 149 -13.56 7.64 -14.88
C ASN A 149 -14.05 7.27 -13.48
N GLY A 150 -13.13 6.83 -12.59
CA GLY A 150 -13.43 6.40 -11.22
C GLY A 150 -14.11 5.03 -11.12
N ASN A 151 -14.29 4.31 -12.24
CA ASN A 151 -14.86 2.96 -12.20
C ASN A 151 -13.79 1.93 -11.81
N THR A 152 -13.75 1.59 -10.53
CA THR A 152 -12.79 0.61 -9.98
C THR A 152 -13.01 -0.79 -10.51
N THR A 153 -14.25 -1.16 -10.88
CA THR A 153 -14.56 -2.48 -11.47
C THR A 153 -13.85 -2.68 -12.79
N THR A 154 -13.76 -1.63 -13.63
CA THR A 154 -12.99 -1.69 -14.88
C THR A 154 -11.49 -1.53 -14.64
N ALA A 155 -11.10 -0.71 -13.68
CA ALA A 155 -9.68 -0.52 -13.35
C ALA A 155 -9.00 -1.82 -12.91
N VAL A 156 -9.65 -2.67 -12.13
CA VAL A 156 -9.08 -3.95 -11.68
C VAL A 156 -8.95 -5.00 -12.79
N THR A 157 -9.55 -4.79 -13.96
CA THR A 157 -9.37 -5.67 -15.13
C THR A 157 -8.23 -5.22 -16.05
N ASP A 158 -7.70 -4.02 -15.86
CA ASP A 158 -6.50 -3.51 -16.52
C ASP A 158 -5.28 -3.81 -15.62
N SER A 159 -4.27 -4.50 -16.17
CA SER A 159 -3.06 -4.91 -15.43
C SER A 159 -2.24 -3.76 -14.84
N THR A 160 -2.56 -2.52 -15.19
CA THR A 160 -1.99 -1.26 -14.67
C THR A 160 -3.08 -0.24 -14.33
N GLY A 161 -4.34 -0.68 -14.20
CA GLY A 161 -5.48 0.20 -13.96
C GLY A 161 -5.49 0.91 -12.61
N LEU A 162 -4.74 0.37 -11.67
CA LEU A 162 -4.53 0.98 -10.36
C LEU A 162 -3.05 1.34 -10.15
N ALA A 163 -2.81 2.40 -9.38
CA ALA A 163 -1.50 2.72 -8.83
C ALA A 163 -1.62 2.86 -7.31
N ALA A 164 -0.82 2.12 -6.56
CA ALA A 164 -0.74 2.24 -5.12
C ALA A 164 0.59 2.87 -4.71
N LEU A 165 0.49 3.90 -3.84
CA LEU A 165 1.62 4.56 -3.24
C LEU A 165 1.73 4.08 -1.79
N GLY A 166 2.76 3.32 -1.46
CA GLY A 166 3.01 2.77 -0.13
C GLY A 166 4.04 3.61 0.63
N PHE A 167 3.71 3.95 1.87
CA PHE A 167 4.57 4.73 2.76
C PHE A 167 4.70 3.99 4.08
N PHE A 168 5.91 3.62 4.45
CA PHE A 168 6.19 3.07 5.77
C PHE A 168 6.01 4.14 6.85
N ILE A 169 5.60 3.70 8.03
CA ILE A 169 5.49 4.54 9.21
C ILE A 169 6.34 3.91 10.31
N GLU A 170 7.21 4.69 10.92
CA GLU A 170 8.01 4.25 12.06
C GLU A 170 7.87 5.21 13.24
N ALA A 171 8.12 4.70 14.43
CA ALA A 171 8.06 5.49 15.64
C ALA A 171 9.17 6.54 15.67
N MET A 172 8.83 7.77 16.07
CA MET A 172 9.81 8.80 16.37
C MET A 172 10.73 8.33 17.50
N PRO A 173 12.03 8.62 17.45
CA PRO A 173 12.92 8.35 18.54
C PRO A 173 12.61 9.20 19.78
N GLY A 174 12.87 8.67 20.97
CA GLY A 174 12.66 9.38 22.23
C GLY A 174 11.21 9.35 22.72
N ASN A 175 10.82 10.34 23.50
CA ASN A 175 9.51 10.42 24.17
C ASN A 175 8.60 11.48 23.52
N ALA A 176 8.68 11.69 22.21
CA ALA A 176 7.77 12.57 21.51
C ALA A 176 6.33 12.05 21.62
N THR A 177 5.37 12.95 21.85
CA THR A 177 3.95 12.65 21.94
C THR A 177 3.15 13.62 21.05
N GLY A 178 2.03 13.14 20.48
CA GLY A 178 1.14 13.96 19.66
C GLY A 178 1.79 14.53 18.40
N SER A 179 2.80 13.87 17.83
CA SER A 179 3.60 14.41 16.73
C SER A 179 3.67 13.48 15.53
N PRO A 180 3.71 14.01 14.29
CA PRO A 180 3.54 15.41 13.93
C PRO A 180 2.09 15.90 14.03
N PRO A 181 1.80 17.21 13.98
CA PRO A 181 0.46 17.75 14.20
C PRO A 181 -0.62 17.20 13.28
N ALA A 182 -0.30 16.94 12.00
CA ALA A 182 -1.27 16.36 11.06
C ALA A 182 -1.71 14.94 11.49
N TRP A 183 -0.78 14.13 11.97
CA TRP A 183 -1.09 12.79 12.52
C TRP A 183 -1.87 12.87 13.82
N ASN A 184 -1.56 13.83 14.70
CA ASN A 184 -2.38 14.07 15.90
C ASN A 184 -3.82 14.45 15.54
N THR A 185 -4.00 15.30 14.53
CA THR A 185 -5.32 15.65 14.01
C THR A 185 -6.02 14.44 13.40
N LEU A 186 -5.36 13.65 12.55
CA LEU A 186 -5.95 12.44 11.94
C LEU A 186 -6.39 11.44 13.02
N THR A 187 -5.53 11.14 13.99
CA THR A 187 -5.82 10.16 15.03
C THR A 187 -6.88 10.62 16.03
N SER A 188 -7.10 11.94 16.17
CA SER A 188 -8.19 12.47 17.01
C SER A 188 -9.59 12.02 16.57
N TYR A 189 -9.75 11.65 15.29
CA TYR A 189 -11.01 11.12 14.77
C TYR A 189 -11.28 9.66 15.18
N LEU A 190 -10.27 8.89 15.59
CA LEU A 190 -10.42 7.45 15.88
C LEU A 190 -11.43 7.20 17.00
N ALA A 191 -11.50 8.09 17.99
CA ALA A 191 -12.49 8.01 19.08
C ALA A 191 -13.95 8.13 18.61
N ASN A 192 -14.20 8.62 17.40
CA ASN A 192 -15.53 8.79 16.81
C ASN A 192 -15.90 7.67 15.84
N ILE A 193 -14.99 6.71 15.59
CA ILE A 193 -15.17 5.60 14.64
C ILE A 193 -14.69 4.29 15.26
N THR A 194 -14.96 4.08 16.53
CA THR A 194 -14.46 2.94 17.30
C THR A 194 -14.98 1.60 16.79
N LEU A 195 -16.19 1.57 16.23
CA LEU A 195 -16.86 0.36 15.78
C LEU A 195 -16.86 0.26 14.26
N LYS A 196 -16.96 -0.98 13.76
CA LYS A 196 -17.09 -1.27 12.34
C LYS A 196 -18.23 -0.45 11.71
N ASP A 197 -17.98 0.06 10.51
CA ASP A 197 -18.84 0.87 9.68
C ASP A 197 -19.16 2.29 10.22
N GLU A 198 -18.67 2.65 11.41
CA GLU A 198 -18.74 4.04 11.85
C GLU A 198 -17.84 4.92 10.96
N TYR A 199 -18.33 6.13 10.68
CA TYR A 199 -17.61 7.13 9.90
C TYR A 199 -17.96 8.55 10.37
N ILE A 200 -17.06 9.49 10.10
CA ILE A 200 -17.26 10.91 10.34
C ILE A 200 -16.62 11.72 9.21
N ASN A 201 -17.16 12.87 8.89
CA ASN A 201 -16.55 13.80 7.95
C ASN A 201 -15.34 14.48 8.59
N ILE A 202 -14.25 14.62 7.84
CA ILE A 202 -13.07 15.36 8.26
C ILE A 202 -13.38 16.84 8.13
N THR A 203 -13.30 17.55 9.25
CA THR A 203 -13.59 18.99 9.33
C THR A 203 -12.38 19.84 9.69
N HIS A 204 -11.31 19.21 10.22
CA HIS A 204 -10.06 19.90 10.50
C HIS A 204 -9.22 20.01 9.21
N ALA A 205 -8.54 21.13 9.07
CA ALA A 205 -7.64 21.38 7.95
C ALA A 205 -6.37 20.54 8.11
N ILE A 206 -6.30 19.45 7.36
CA ILE A 206 -5.09 18.62 7.18
C ILE A 206 -4.95 18.24 5.71
N SER A 207 -3.73 18.15 5.22
CA SER A 207 -3.43 17.78 3.84
C SER A 207 -2.65 16.46 3.76
N LEU A 208 -2.65 15.83 2.57
CA LEU A 208 -1.80 14.66 2.32
C LEU A 208 -0.32 15.02 2.47
N ASP A 209 0.10 16.23 2.01
CA ASP A 209 1.49 16.65 2.12
C ASP A 209 1.97 16.73 3.57
N GLU A 210 1.11 17.19 4.49
CA GLU A 210 1.42 17.24 5.93
C GLU A 210 1.49 15.82 6.54
N LEU A 211 0.65 14.87 6.10
CA LEU A 211 0.72 13.48 6.55
C LEU A 211 1.98 12.76 6.02
N LEU A 212 2.50 13.18 4.88
CA LEU A 212 3.69 12.62 4.22
C LEU A 212 4.96 13.42 4.51
N GLU A 213 4.94 14.30 5.52
CA GLU A 213 6.09 15.13 5.88
C GLU A 213 7.33 14.26 6.18
N GLY A 214 8.48 14.70 5.69
CA GLY A 214 9.76 14.02 5.87
C GLY A 214 10.09 12.93 4.85
N VAL A 215 9.15 12.55 3.98
CA VAL A 215 9.40 11.57 2.92
C VAL A 215 10.01 12.23 1.69
N ASP A 216 11.21 11.80 1.28
CA ASP A 216 11.79 12.16 -0.01
C ASP A 216 11.08 11.39 -1.13
N ARG A 217 10.10 12.03 -1.77
CA ARG A 217 9.27 11.40 -2.81
C ARG A 217 10.00 11.19 -4.14
N THR A 218 11.29 11.48 -4.20
CA THR A 218 12.16 11.12 -5.34
C THR A 218 12.80 9.76 -5.16
N LYS A 219 12.67 9.12 -3.99
CA LYS A 219 13.29 7.85 -3.63
C LYS A 219 12.24 6.77 -3.39
N TYR A 220 12.09 5.85 -4.32
CA TYR A 220 11.09 4.78 -4.21
C TYR A 220 11.54 3.50 -4.93
N TYR A 221 10.84 2.44 -4.62
CA TYR A 221 10.84 1.19 -5.37
C TYR A 221 9.57 1.10 -6.21
N ARG A 222 9.66 0.44 -7.35
CA ARG A 222 8.55 0.20 -8.27
C ARG A 222 8.48 -1.27 -8.64
N TYR A 223 7.25 -1.85 -8.64
CA TYR A 223 7.00 -3.17 -9.20
C TYR A 223 5.53 -3.28 -9.64
N LEU A 224 5.23 -4.27 -10.46
CA LEU A 224 3.86 -4.62 -10.84
C LEU A 224 3.36 -5.73 -9.91
N GLY A 225 2.27 -5.50 -9.23
CA GLY A 225 1.71 -6.41 -8.24
C GLY A 225 0.19 -6.43 -8.22
N SER A 226 -0.37 -6.72 -7.06
CA SER A 226 -1.80 -6.93 -6.86
C SER A 226 -2.37 -6.03 -5.77
N LEU A 227 -3.71 -6.05 -5.64
CA LEU A 227 -4.37 -5.66 -4.41
C LEU A 227 -3.91 -6.59 -3.28
N THR A 228 -3.76 -6.03 -2.07
CA THR A 228 -3.38 -6.78 -0.85
C THR A 228 -4.58 -7.26 -0.05
N THR A 229 -5.78 -7.14 -0.62
CA THR A 229 -7.03 -7.68 -0.05
C THR A 229 -7.76 -8.49 -1.11
N PRO A 230 -8.64 -9.43 -0.77
CA PRO A 230 -9.53 -10.07 -1.74
C PRO A 230 -10.35 -9.02 -2.53
N ASN A 231 -10.36 -9.08 -3.86
CA ASN A 231 -10.05 -10.18 -4.79
C ASN A 231 -8.60 -10.31 -5.27
N CYS A 232 -7.61 -9.59 -4.73
CA CYS A 232 -6.18 -9.75 -5.06
C CYS A 232 -5.83 -9.52 -6.55
N ASN A 233 -6.60 -8.71 -7.27
CA ASN A 233 -6.40 -8.47 -8.70
C ASN A 233 -4.97 -7.97 -8.99
N GLU A 234 -4.31 -8.58 -9.97
CA GLU A 234 -2.96 -8.20 -10.41
C GLU A 234 -2.99 -7.00 -11.36
N ALA A 235 -3.53 -5.90 -10.86
CA ALA A 235 -3.85 -4.66 -11.57
C ALA A 235 -3.10 -3.44 -11.03
N VAL A 236 -2.11 -3.63 -10.16
CA VAL A 236 -1.54 -2.54 -9.37
C VAL A 236 -0.11 -2.24 -9.77
N VAL A 237 0.14 -0.99 -10.15
CA VAL A 237 1.49 -0.40 -10.24
C VAL A 237 1.88 0.07 -8.84
N TRP A 238 2.73 -0.68 -8.16
CA TRP A 238 3.20 -0.35 -6.81
C TRP A 238 4.37 0.61 -6.84
N THR A 239 4.29 1.64 -6.01
CA THR A 239 5.37 2.55 -5.67
C THR A 239 5.54 2.55 -4.17
N VAL A 240 6.66 2.06 -3.66
CA VAL A 240 6.95 2.00 -2.22
C VAL A 240 8.07 2.98 -1.92
N PHE A 241 7.78 4.02 -1.15
CA PHE A 241 8.74 5.06 -0.81
C PHE A 241 9.75 4.57 0.22
N LYS A 242 11.01 5.00 0.06
CA LYS A 242 12.12 4.48 0.87
C LYS A 242 12.19 5.08 2.25
N ASP A 243 11.89 6.38 2.36
CA ASP A 243 11.95 7.10 3.61
C ASP A 243 10.63 6.90 4.38
N PRO A 244 10.65 6.42 5.65
CA PRO A 244 9.43 6.26 6.42
C PRO A 244 8.93 7.59 6.97
N ILE A 245 7.61 7.69 7.10
CA ILE A 245 6.95 8.74 7.86
C ILE A 245 7.27 8.53 9.35
N LYS A 246 7.67 9.60 10.04
CA LYS A 246 7.96 9.56 11.47
C LYS A 246 6.75 10.00 12.26
N VAL A 247 6.19 9.12 13.11
CA VAL A 247 5.03 9.39 13.95
C VAL A 247 5.35 9.03 15.39
N SER A 248 4.89 9.81 16.35
CA SER A 248 5.10 9.50 17.77
C SER A 248 4.38 8.20 18.16
N GLN A 249 5.01 7.46 19.08
CA GLN A 249 4.55 6.12 19.47
C GLN A 249 3.12 6.11 19.98
N ASP A 250 2.72 7.09 20.78
CA ASP A 250 1.37 7.24 21.32
C ASP A 250 0.29 7.30 20.24
N LEU A 251 0.57 7.99 19.10
CA LEU A 251 -0.37 8.07 17.98
C LEU A 251 -0.44 6.76 17.19
N ILE A 252 0.68 6.05 17.02
CA ILE A 252 0.70 4.71 16.40
C ILE A 252 -0.12 3.74 17.24
N ASP A 253 0.07 3.74 18.55
CA ASP A 253 -0.61 2.82 19.47
C ASP A 253 -2.14 3.01 19.51
N LEU A 254 -2.65 4.22 19.20
CA LEU A 254 -4.09 4.49 19.14
C LEU A 254 -4.83 3.59 18.13
N PHE A 255 -4.22 3.22 17.02
CA PHE A 255 -4.87 2.35 16.02
C PHE A 255 -5.20 0.96 16.57
N SER A 256 -4.34 0.41 17.39
CA SER A 256 -4.52 -0.92 17.99
C SER A 256 -5.26 -0.92 19.34
N THR A 257 -5.46 0.25 19.95
CA THR A 257 -6.08 0.35 21.28
C THR A 257 -7.48 0.98 21.27
N THR A 258 -7.90 1.58 20.14
CA THR A 258 -9.16 2.34 20.06
C THR A 258 -10.22 1.66 19.18
N LEU A 259 -9.77 0.95 18.14
CA LEU A 259 -10.66 0.47 17.08
C LEU A 259 -11.04 -0.99 17.27
N HIS A 260 -12.31 -1.30 17.04
CA HIS A 260 -12.84 -2.66 17.07
C HIS A 260 -13.12 -3.19 15.67
N ILE A 261 -13.04 -4.52 15.52
CA ILE A 261 -13.24 -5.22 14.22
C ILE A 261 -14.70 -5.39 13.85
N ASP A 262 -15.64 -5.18 14.78
CA ASP A 262 -17.07 -5.41 14.58
C ASP A 262 -17.91 -4.26 15.16
N HIS A 263 -19.22 -4.34 14.97
CA HIS A 263 -20.23 -3.35 15.45
C HIS A 263 -20.43 -3.35 16.98
N ASN A 264 -19.73 -4.19 17.71
CA ASN A 264 -19.87 -4.33 19.15
C ASN A 264 -18.56 -3.93 19.86
N SER A 265 -18.68 -3.06 20.86
CA SER A 265 -17.55 -2.61 21.70
C SER A 265 -16.91 -3.72 22.56
N THR A 266 -17.53 -4.89 22.66
CA THR A 266 -16.95 -6.09 23.29
C THR A 266 -16.22 -6.99 22.29
N SER A 267 -16.25 -6.67 21.00
CA SER A 267 -15.47 -7.38 19.99
C SER A 267 -13.98 -7.11 20.16
N ALA A 268 -13.15 -7.92 19.49
CA ALA A 268 -11.70 -7.75 19.55
C ALA A 268 -11.29 -6.37 19.02
N LEU A 269 -10.21 -5.86 19.56
CA LEU A 269 -9.52 -4.69 19.01
C LEU A 269 -8.91 -5.03 17.64
N MET A 270 -8.87 -4.03 16.77
CA MET A 270 -8.33 -4.15 15.41
C MET A 270 -6.80 -4.12 15.46
N THR A 271 -6.20 -5.30 15.43
CA THR A 271 -4.74 -5.50 15.44
C THR A 271 -4.34 -6.45 14.31
N ASN A 272 -3.08 -6.42 13.89
CA ASN A 272 -2.51 -7.30 12.86
C ASN A 272 -3.31 -7.28 11.56
N VAL A 273 -3.65 -6.09 11.08
CA VAL A 273 -4.45 -5.88 9.87
C VAL A 273 -3.55 -5.68 8.64
N PHE A 274 -2.86 -6.74 8.26
CA PHE A 274 -1.97 -6.79 7.10
C PHE A 274 -1.95 -8.20 6.50
N ARG A 275 -1.74 -8.28 5.20
CA ARG A 275 -1.49 -9.53 4.48
C ARG A 275 -0.02 -9.93 4.65
N ASN A 276 0.26 -11.20 4.81
CA ASN A 276 1.63 -11.72 4.84
C ASN A 276 2.33 -11.54 3.48
N ILE A 277 3.67 -11.52 3.52
CA ILE A 277 4.50 -11.50 2.32
C ILE A 277 4.13 -12.68 1.42
N GLN A 278 3.87 -12.38 0.16
CA GLN A 278 3.49 -13.39 -0.81
C GLN A 278 4.72 -14.05 -1.41
N PRO A 279 4.71 -15.39 -1.54
CA PRO A 279 5.76 -16.09 -2.27
C PRO A 279 5.59 -15.87 -3.77
N GLY A 280 6.68 -15.76 -4.49
CA GLY A 280 6.67 -15.64 -5.95
C GLY A 280 8.03 -15.21 -6.46
N ASN A 281 8.22 -15.28 -7.78
CA ASN A 281 9.49 -14.98 -8.42
C ASN A 281 9.36 -14.04 -9.61
N ASP A 282 8.15 -13.58 -9.95
CA ASP A 282 7.89 -12.85 -11.19
C ASP A 282 7.99 -11.33 -11.03
N TRP A 283 8.39 -10.84 -9.83
CA TRP A 283 8.56 -9.41 -9.62
C TRP A 283 9.93 -8.94 -10.05
N VAL A 284 9.95 -7.95 -10.92
CA VAL A 284 11.12 -7.11 -11.16
C VAL A 284 10.93 -5.84 -10.35
N VAL A 285 11.68 -5.72 -9.26
CA VAL A 285 11.69 -4.48 -8.48
C VAL A 285 12.69 -3.52 -9.10
N THR A 286 12.23 -2.33 -9.46
CA THR A 286 13.07 -1.27 -9.98
C THR A 286 13.17 -0.10 -9.00
N THR A 287 14.19 0.72 -9.15
CA THR A 287 14.38 1.97 -8.39
C THR A 287 15.03 2.99 -9.32
N GLN A 288 15.09 4.25 -8.93
CA GLN A 288 15.73 5.29 -9.73
C GLN A 288 17.15 4.87 -10.13
N GLY A 289 17.48 5.03 -11.40
CA GLY A 289 18.84 4.83 -11.89
C GLY A 289 19.82 5.71 -11.08
N ARG A 290 20.98 5.19 -10.75
CA ARG A 290 22.04 6.07 -10.26
C ARG A 290 22.31 7.09 -11.37
N PRO A 291 22.40 8.41 -11.06
CA PRO A 291 22.97 9.35 -12.01
C PRO A 291 24.31 8.76 -12.47
N ALA A 292 24.51 8.64 -13.78
CA ALA A 292 25.76 8.15 -14.30
C ALA A 292 26.87 8.93 -13.59
N SER A 293 27.59 8.26 -12.70
CA SER A 293 28.78 8.84 -12.10
C SER A 293 29.64 9.17 -13.31
N GLY A 294 29.85 10.48 -13.57
CA GLY A 294 30.54 10.94 -14.75
C GLY A 294 31.77 10.09 -14.92
N ALA A 295 31.86 9.40 -16.04
CA ALA A 295 33.02 8.60 -16.38
C ALA A 295 34.21 9.56 -16.28
N SER A 296 34.96 9.44 -15.19
CA SER A 296 36.26 10.06 -15.07
C SER A 296 37.03 9.49 -16.24
N THR A 297 37.10 10.25 -17.32
CA THR A 297 38.03 10.01 -18.41
C THR A 297 39.41 10.07 -17.79
N MET A 298 39.93 8.93 -17.34
CA MET A 298 41.35 8.74 -17.13
C MET A 298 41.96 8.95 -18.50
N CYS A 299 42.31 10.19 -18.76
CA CYS A 299 43.23 10.54 -19.85
C CYS A 299 44.56 9.84 -19.53
N SER A 300 44.73 8.63 -20.07
CA SER A 300 45.99 7.90 -20.01
C SER A 300 47.00 8.71 -20.84
N SER A 301 47.74 9.57 -20.18
CA SER A 301 48.97 10.17 -20.68
C SER A 301 50.08 9.09 -20.68
N LEU A 302 49.91 8.06 -21.51
CA LEU A 302 50.93 7.13 -21.94
C LEU A 302 51.38 7.55 -23.35
N GLY A 303 52.38 8.39 -23.39
CA GLY A 303 53.01 8.72 -24.65
C GLY A 303 53.87 9.96 -24.57
N LEU A 304 55.09 9.85 -24.04
CA LEU A 304 56.28 10.67 -24.38
C LEU A 304 57.41 10.44 -23.37
N MET A 305 57.87 9.20 -23.28
CA MET A 305 59.22 8.91 -22.74
C MET A 305 59.84 7.77 -23.52
N ALA A 306 60.14 8.02 -24.80
CA ALA A 306 61.03 7.17 -25.59
C ALA A 306 61.61 8.01 -26.71
N LEU A 307 62.55 8.92 -26.40
CA LEU A 307 63.53 9.46 -27.38
C LEU A 307 64.56 10.37 -26.67
N ALA A 308 65.35 9.80 -25.79
CA ALA A 308 66.53 10.47 -25.26
C ALA A 308 67.59 9.47 -24.81
N TRP A 309 67.92 8.48 -25.69
CA TRP A 309 69.13 7.59 -25.51
C TRP A 309 69.72 7.19 -26.86
N MET A 310 70.18 8.16 -27.60
CA MET A 310 71.12 7.97 -28.67
C MET A 310 71.73 9.31 -29.03
N LEU A 311 72.80 9.68 -28.36
CA LEU A 311 73.84 10.61 -28.86
C LEU A 311 74.86 10.89 -27.73
N LEU A 312 75.69 9.88 -27.43
CA LEU A 312 76.96 10.09 -26.74
C LEU A 312 77.81 8.85 -26.91
N ARG A 313 78.38 8.73 -28.12
CA ARG A 313 79.65 8.06 -28.39
C ARG A 313 80.19 8.57 -29.75
N VAL A 314 81.09 9.51 -29.73
CA VAL A 314 82.42 9.59 -30.37
C VAL A 314 83.13 10.72 -29.65
#